data_5789ce28ee599c8191467e2794a00830
#
_entry.id   5789ce28ee599c8191467e2794a00830
#
_cell.length_a   1.000
_cell.length_b   1.000
_cell.length_c   1.000
_cell.angle_alpha   90.00
_cell.angle_beta   90.00
_cell.angle_gamma   90.00
#
_symmetry.space_group_name_H-M   'P 1'
#
loop_
_entity.id
_entity.type
_entity.pdbx_description
1 polymer ?
#
loop_
_entity_poly.entity_id
_entity_poly.type
_entity_poly.pdbx_seq_one_letter_code
_entity_poly.pdbx_strand_id
1 'polypeptide(L)'
;MNGSTNAVLSDAIRTEARRIGFDLVGIADAGTPESLDHFDDWLESGFDGKMGYLSRRREAYSHPEAVLTGSVSLVMLGMNYRASSEPSMGSAAADSDQPPTGIPARVARYATGSLDYHDVLRERLATLADFVHDELPGCRTRGIVDTA
;
A
#
# COMPACT_ATOMS: atom_id res chain seq x y z
N MET A 1 -19.75 -20.99 2.83
CA MET A 1 -18.41 -21.46 2.41
C MET A 1 -17.71 -22.01 3.64
N ASN A 2 -17.16 -23.21 3.56
CA ASN A 2 -16.58 -23.89 4.72
C ASN A 2 -15.22 -23.27 5.06
N GLY A 3 -14.92 -23.11 6.36
CA GLY A 3 -13.67 -22.49 6.83
C GLY A 3 -12.38 -23.07 6.24
N SER A 4 -12.38 -24.34 5.84
CA SER A 4 -11.25 -24.99 5.15
C SER A 4 -11.00 -24.42 3.75
N THR A 5 -12.03 -24.07 2.99
CA THR A 5 -11.91 -23.49 1.63
C THR A 5 -11.35 -22.05 1.71
N ASN A 6 -11.78 -21.29 2.71
CA ASN A 6 -11.29 -19.93 2.92
C ASN A 6 -9.80 -19.91 3.32
N ALA A 7 -9.35 -20.87 4.13
CA ALA A 7 -7.94 -20.97 4.50
C ALA A 7 -7.06 -21.31 3.29
N VAL A 8 -7.51 -22.24 2.43
CA VAL A 8 -6.78 -22.62 1.21
C VAL A 8 -6.65 -21.43 0.24
N LEU A 9 -7.75 -20.69 0.02
CA LEU A 9 -7.73 -19.50 -0.83
C LEU A 9 -6.81 -18.41 -0.25
N SER A 10 -6.88 -18.18 1.06
CA SER A 10 -6.02 -17.21 1.72
C SER A 10 -4.53 -17.53 1.56
N ASP A 11 -4.17 -18.81 1.64
CA ASP A 11 -2.78 -19.25 1.46
C ASP A 11 -2.33 -19.17 0.00
N ALA A 12 -3.23 -19.45 -0.95
CA ALA A 12 -2.97 -19.25 -2.38
C ALA A 12 -2.71 -17.76 -2.69
N ILE A 13 -3.55 -16.85 -2.18
CA ILE A 13 -3.38 -15.40 -2.33
C ILE A 13 -2.04 -14.93 -1.73
N ARG A 14 -1.68 -15.40 -0.53
CA ARG A 14 -0.38 -15.06 0.09
C ARG A 14 0.80 -15.53 -0.75
N THR A 15 0.71 -16.73 -1.30
CA THR A 15 1.75 -17.32 -2.12
C THR A 15 1.93 -16.53 -3.42
N GLU A 16 0.83 -16.25 -4.09
CA GLU A 16 0.85 -15.49 -5.34
C GLU A 16 1.32 -14.05 -5.15
N ALA A 17 0.87 -13.38 -4.10
CA ALA A 17 1.33 -12.03 -3.79
C ALA A 17 2.86 -11.97 -3.60
N ARG A 18 3.44 -12.97 -2.90
CA ARG A 18 4.89 -13.06 -2.75
C ARG A 18 5.59 -13.34 -4.08
N ARG A 19 5.01 -14.20 -4.94
CA ARG A 19 5.53 -14.49 -6.28
C ARG A 19 5.56 -13.23 -7.15
N ILE A 20 4.56 -12.39 -7.06
CA ILE A 20 4.46 -11.10 -7.77
C ILE A 20 5.49 -10.08 -7.23
N GLY A 21 6.01 -10.30 -6.00
CA GLY A 21 7.07 -9.48 -5.40
C GLY A 21 6.59 -8.54 -4.30
N PHE A 22 5.51 -8.89 -3.62
CA PHE A 22 5.18 -8.29 -2.32
C PHE A 22 5.92 -9.03 -1.20
N ASP A 23 6.55 -8.29 -0.30
CA ASP A 23 7.31 -8.84 0.82
C ASP A 23 6.41 -9.16 2.02
N LEU A 24 5.38 -8.34 2.23
CA LEU A 24 4.43 -8.46 3.33
C LEU A 24 3.03 -8.68 2.79
N VAL A 25 2.33 -9.65 3.35
CA VAL A 25 0.94 -9.98 2.99
C VAL A 25 0.14 -10.30 4.25
N GLY A 26 -0.87 -9.50 4.53
CA GLY A 26 -1.86 -9.73 5.58
C GLY A 26 -3.25 -9.87 4.99
N ILE A 27 -4.09 -10.74 5.55
CA ILE A 27 -5.51 -10.86 5.18
C ILE A 27 -6.32 -10.73 6.47
N ALA A 28 -7.30 -9.84 6.45
CA ALA A 28 -8.20 -9.58 7.55
C ALA A 28 -9.65 -9.49 7.06
N ASP A 29 -10.59 -9.65 7.96
CA ASP A 29 -11.99 -9.40 7.68
C ASP A 29 -12.21 -7.90 7.43
N ALA A 30 -13.15 -7.59 6.50
CA ALA A 30 -13.55 -6.22 6.24
C ALA A 30 -14.51 -5.77 7.33
N GLY A 31 -14.01 -5.05 8.30
CA GLY A 31 -14.77 -4.50 9.42
C GLY A 31 -14.44 -3.03 9.69
N THR A 32 -15.20 -2.43 10.59
CA THR A 32 -14.89 -1.09 11.11
C THR A 32 -13.57 -1.14 11.86
N PRO A 33 -12.61 -0.24 11.57
CA PRO A 33 -11.35 -0.18 12.31
C PRO A 33 -11.57 0.12 13.79
N GLU A 34 -10.89 -0.60 14.68
CA GLU A 34 -10.95 -0.35 16.13
C GLU A 34 -10.50 1.07 16.51
N SER A 35 -9.68 1.71 15.67
CA SER A 35 -9.17 3.06 15.87
C SER A 35 -10.07 4.16 15.31
N LEU A 36 -11.28 3.84 14.84
CA LEU A 36 -12.15 4.82 14.20
C LEU A 36 -12.51 5.98 15.13
N ASP A 37 -12.83 5.69 16.38
CA ASP A 37 -13.16 6.72 17.38
C ASP A 37 -11.99 7.69 17.60
N HIS A 38 -10.75 7.19 17.64
CA HIS A 38 -9.56 8.04 17.70
C HIS A 38 -9.36 8.91 16.47
N PHE A 39 -9.72 8.40 15.29
CA PHE A 39 -9.66 9.19 14.06
C PHE A 39 -10.70 10.31 14.07
N ASP A 40 -11.90 10.04 14.57
CA ASP A 40 -12.97 11.03 14.71
C ASP A 40 -12.58 12.13 15.70
N ASP A 41 -12.11 11.75 16.90
CA ASP A 41 -11.62 12.69 17.91
C ASP A 41 -10.49 13.58 17.37
N TRP A 42 -9.60 12.98 16.55
CA TRP A 42 -8.49 13.70 15.92
C TRP A 42 -8.98 14.73 14.89
N LEU A 43 -10.00 14.37 14.09
CA LEU A 43 -10.65 15.29 13.13
C LEU A 43 -11.40 16.41 13.86
N GLU A 44 -12.17 16.08 14.90
CA GLU A 44 -12.93 17.06 15.69
C GLU A 44 -12.00 18.05 16.39
N SER A 45 -10.80 17.61 16.77
CA SER A 45 -9.77 18.48 17.35
C SER A 45 -9.06 19.37 16.33
N GLY A 46 -9.39 19.27 15.02
CA GLY A 46 -8.81 20.08 13.94
C GLY A 46 -7.35 19.72 13.64
N PHE A 47 -6.88 18.55 14.04
CA PHE A 47 -5.51 18.11 13.80
C PHE A 47 -5.24 17.75 12.32
N ASP A 48 -6.27 17.63 11.50
CA ASP A 48 -6.16 17.45 10.05
C ASP A 48 -5.61 18.70 9.33
N GLY A 49 -5.63 19.86 9.97
CA GLY A 49 -5.06 21.10 9.45
C GLY A 49 -5.61 21.46 8.07
N LYS A 50 -4.78 21.36 7.02
CA LYS A 50 -5.19 21.63 5.63
C LYS A 50 -5.63 20.37 4.87
N MET A 51 -5.66 19.20 5.50
CA MET A 51 -6.03 17.93 4.87
C MET A 51 -7.54 17.69 4.85
N GLY A 52 -8.34 18.70 4.53
CA GLY A 52 -9.79 18.64 4.55
C GLY A 52 -10.41 17.56 3.63
N TYR A 53 -9.60 16.85 2.84
CA TYR A 53 -10.04 15.65 2.13
C TYR A 53 -10.33 14.48 3.10
N LEU A 54 -9.71 14.44 4.27
CA LEU A 54 -9.95 13.42 5.28
C LEU A 54 -11.38 13.49 5.82
N SER A 55 -11.82 14.70 6.23
CA SER A 55 -13.19 14.92 6.70
C SER A 55 -14.20 14.64 5.58
N ARG A 56 -13.93 15.11 4.34
CA ARG A 56 -14.83 14.88 3.20
C ARG A 56 -14.99 13.40 2.81
N ARG A 57 -13.98 12.58 3.08
CA ARG A 57 -13.97 11.15 2.74
C ARG A 57 -14.05 10.26 3.99
N ARG A 58 -14.48 10.81 5.13
CA ARG A 58 -14.57 10.10 6.41
C ARG A 58 -15.27 8.74 6.28
N GLU A 59 -16.35 8.69 5.50
CA GLU A 59 -17.09 7.44 5.28
C GLU A 59 -16.22 6.34 4.67
N ALA A 60 -15.33 6.68 3.73
CA ALA A 60 -14.40 5.72 3.14
C ALA A 60 -13.37 5.17 4.15
N TYR A 61 -13.12 5.89 5.23
CA TYR A 61 -12.23 5.44 6.33
C TYR A 61 -12.98 4.68 7.42
N SER A 62 -14.30 4.80 7.49
CA SER A 62 -15.11 4.17 8.53
C SER A 62 -15.35 2.68 8.27
N HIS A 63 -15.53 2.28 7.02
CA HIS A 63 -15.77 0.88 6.67
C HIS A 63 -15.37 0.59 5.23
N PRO A 64 -14.75 -0.57 4.94
CA PRO A 64 -14.36 -0.97 3.58
C PRO A 64 -15.51 -1.02 2.57
N GLU A 65 -16.74 -1.26 3.01
CA GLU A 65 -17.92 -1.23 2.13
C GLU A 65 -18.20 0.12 1.48
N ALA A 66 -17.78 1.22 2.12
CA ALA A 66 -17.88 2.55 1.52
C ALA A 66 -16.96 2.72 0.29
N VAL A 67 -15.96 1.85 0.15
CA VAL A 67 -15.03 1.83 -0.98
C VAL A 67 -15.43 0.78 -2.02
N LEU A 68 -15.84 -0.41 -1.55
CA LEU A 68 -16.32 -1.50 -2.39
C LEU A 68 -17.50 -2.20 -1.70
N THR A 69 -18.70 -1.94 -2.17
CA THR A 69 -19.93 -2.56 -1.63
C THR A 69 -19.85 -4.07 -1.65
N GLY A 70 -20.14 -4.72 -0.51
CA GLY A 70 -20.07 -6.16 -0.34
C GLY A 70 -18.67 -6.69 -0.12
N SER A 71 -17.69 -5.84 0.24
CA SER A 71 -16.36 -6.30 0.63
C SER A 71 -16.44 -7.11 1.93
N VAL A 72 -15.81 -8.27 1.94
CA VAL A 72 -15.78 -9.20 3.09
C VAL A 72 -14.37 -9.37 3.65
N SER A 73 -13.35 -9.01 2.89
CA SER A 73 -11.95 -9.17 3.30
C SER A 73 -11.08 -8.05 2.77
N LEU A 74 -10.04 -7.74 3.53
CA LEU A 74 -8.96 -6.83 3.17
C LEU A 74 -7.68 -7.63 2.97
N VAL A 75 -7.00 -7.41 1.84
CA VAL A 75 -5.65 -7.92 1.59
C VAL A 75 -4.69 -6.75 1.70
N MET A 76 -3.89 -6.73 2.76
CA MET A 76 -2.88 -5.70 3.02
C MET A 76 -1.56 -6.16 2.45
N LEU A 77 -0.94 -5.34 1.63
CA LEU A 77 0.27 -5.67 0.89
C LEU A 77 1.35 -4.63 1.17
N GLY A 78 2.57 -5.12 1.39
CA GLY A 78 3.73 -4.26 1.55
C GLY A 78 4.88 -4.70 0.65
N MET A 79 5.58 -3.74 0.10
CA MET A 79 6.74 -3.95 -0.74
C MET A 79 7.94 -3.17 -0.20
N ASN A 80 9.09 -3.85 -0.11
CA ASN A 80 10.33 -3.20 0.28
C ASN A 80 10.88 -2.38 -0.91
N TYR A 81 11.13 -1.10 -0.68
CA TYR A 81 11.72 -0.22 -1.68
C TYR A 81 13.26 -0.20 -1.68
N ARG A 82 13.91 -1.12 -0.92
CA ARG A 82 15.35 -1.33 -1.06
C ARG A 82 15.65 -1.95 -2.40
N ALA A 83 16.31 -1.21 -3.27
CA ALA A 83 16.98 -1.83 -4.40
C ALA A 83 18.03 -2.81 -3.85
N SER A 84 18.01 -4.05 -4.36
CA SER A 84 18.97 -5.12 -4.02
C SER A 84 20.41 -4.82 -4.50
N SER A 85 20.56 -3.85 -5.35
CA SER A 85 21.85 -3.21 -5.67
C SER A 85 21.88 -1.87 -4.96
N GLU A 86 22.70 -1.71 -3.95
CA GLU A 86 23.14 -0.40 -3.54
C GLU A 86 23.47 0.40 -4.81
N PRO A 87 22.69 1.43 -5.18
CA PRO A 87 23.35 2.53 -5.80
C PRO A 87 24.22 3.03 -4.67
N SER A 88 25.50 2.85 -4.75
CA SER A 88 26.38 3.67 -3.96
C SER A 88 25.80 5.06 -4.08
N MET A 89 25.15 5.55 -3.04
CA MET A 89 24.98 6.98 -2.87
C MET A 89 26.35 7.48 -3.21
N GLY A 90 26.44 8.10 -4.38
CA GLY A 90 27.72 8.61 -4.78
C GLY A 90 28.30 9.26 -3.56
N SER A 91 29.26 8.62 -2.99
CA SER A 91 30.39 9.29 -2.46
C SER A 91 30.70 10.26 -3.57
N ALA A 92 30.06 11.42 -3.54
CA ALA A 92 30.47 12.57 -4.30
C ALA A 92 31.92 12.70 -3.86
N ALA A 93 32.72 12.18 -4.72
CA ALA A 93 34.15 12.05 -4.64
C ALA A 93 34.74 12.96 -3.57
N ALA A 94 35.16 12.34 -2.51
CA ALA A 94 36.20 12.92 -1.69
C ALA A 94 37.53 12.93 -2.50
N ASP A 95 37.53 13.58 -3.66
CA ASP A 95 38.75 13.76 -4.46
C ASP A 95 38.68 15.01 -5.35
N SER A 96 37.91 15.99 -4.94
CA SER A 96 38.04 17.34 -5.44
C SER A 96 38.28 18.28 -4.27
N ASP A 97 39.42 18.98 -4.30
CA ASP A 97 39.80 20.08 -3.39
C ASP A 97 38.82 21.28 -3.47
N GLN A 98 37.62 21.11 -4.05
CA GLN A 98 36.60 22.14 -4.09
C GLN A 98 35.53 21.86 -3.03
N PRO A 99 35.22 22.86 -2.18
CA PRO A 99 34.10 22.74 -1.24
C PRO A 99 32.80 22.50 -2.02
N PRO A 100 31.89 21.60 -1.52
CA PRO A 100 30.63 21.32 -2.18
C PRO A 100 29.85 22.63 -2.30
N THR A 101 29.58 23.06 -3.53
CA THR A 101 28.85 24.30 -3.84
C THR A 101 27.33 24.15 -3.71
N GLY A 102 26.81 23.04 -3.14
CA GLY A 102 25.39 22.76 -2.99
C GLY A 102 25.00 22.48 -1.54
N ILE A 103 23.74 22.79 -1.23
CA ILE A 103 23.12 22.38 0.03
C ILE A 103 22.92 20.86 -0.04
N PRO A 104 23.42 20.05 0.92
CA PRO A 104 23.20 18.62 0.90
C PRO A 104 21.71 18.33 1.09
N ALA A 105 21.07 17.82 0.07
CA ALA A 105 19.68 17.39 0.12
C ALA A 105 19.62 15.88 0.33
N ARG A 106 18.68 15.45 1.17
CA ARG A 106 18.33 14.02 1.33
C ARG A 106 17.05 13.74 0.55
N VAL A 107 17.11 12.80 -0.36
CA VAL A 107 15.95 12.31 -1.10
C VAL A 107 15.50 11.01 -0.47
N ALA A 108 14.18 10.83 -0.33
CA ALA A 108 13.62 9.58 0.18
C ALA A 108 13.94 8.43 -0.78
N ARG A 109 14.29 7.26 -0.24
CA ARG A 109 14.74 6.12 -1.06
C ARG A 109 13.73 5.66 -2.09
N TYR A 110 12.42 5.72 -1.79
CA TYR A 110 11.38 5.35 -2.74
C TYR A 110 11.34 6.27 -3.96
N ALA A 111 11.87 7.49 -3.84
CA ALA A 111 11.93 8.46 -4.93
C ALA A 111 13.22 8.37 -5.78
N THR A 112 14.10 7.42 -5.48
CA THR A 112 15.36 7.23 -6.23
C THR A 112 15.23 6.23 -7.39
N GLY A 113 14.10 5.56 -7.53
CA GLY A 113 13.81 4.63 -8.62
C GLY A 113 13.59 5.35 -9.95
N SER A 114 13.77 4.64 -11.07
CA SER A 114 13.47 5.12 -12.43
C SER A 114 11.98 5.07 -12.79
N LEU A 115 11.17 4.36 -12.01
CA LEU A 115 9.73 4.18 -12.20
C LEU A 115 8.97 4.81 -11.04
N ASP A 116 7.78 5.32 -11.31
CA ASP A 116 6.85 5.74 -10.26
C ASP A 116 6.39 4.48 -9.49
N TYR A 117 6.60 4.48 -8.18
CA TYR A 117 6.22 3.35 -7.33
C TYR A 117 4.71 3.09 -7.35
N HIS A 118 3.89 4.11 -7.59
CA HIS A 118 2.44 3.95 -7.74
C HIS A 118 2.10 3.06 -8.94
N ASP A 119 2.80 3.24 -10.06
CA ASP A 119 2.55 2.46 -11.26
C ASP A 119 3.01 1.01 -11.06
N VAL A 120 4.15 0.81 -10.41
CA VAL A 120 4.64 -0.53 -10.05
C VAL A 120 3.65 -1.25 -9.14
N LEU A 121 3.13 -0.56 -8.11
CA LEU A 121 2.15 -1.15 -7.21
C LEU A 121 0.82 -1.44 -7.91
N ARG A 122 0.33 -0.52 -8.76
CA ARG A 122 -0.92 -0.73 -9.52
C ARG A 122 -0.84 -1.92 -10.46
N GLU A 123 0.26 -2.09 -11.18
CA GLU A 123 0.48 -3.23 -12.07
C GLU A 123 0.45 -4.56 -11.29
N ARG A 124 1.17 -4.62 -10.17
CA ARG A 124 1.18 -5.81 -9.30
C ARG A 124 -0.17 -6.10 -8.68
N LEU A 125 -0.90 -5.06 -8.25
CA LEU A 125 -2.25 -5.20 -7.72
C LEU A 125 -3.22 -5.73 -8.77
N ALA A 126 -3.11 -5.28 -10.02
CA ALA A 126 -3.91 -5.79 -11.14
C ALA A 126 -3.63 -7.27 -11.37
N THR A 127 -2.36 -7.67 -11.43
CA THR A 127 -1.96 -9.09 -11.58
C THR A 127 -2.51 -9.97 -10.45
N LEU A 128 -2.46 -9.47 -9.20
CA LEU A 128 -3.03 -10.22 -8.07
C LEU A 128 -4.56 -10.29 -8.14
N ALA A 129 -5.22 -9.23 -8.59
CA ALA A 129 -6.66 -9.20 -8.77
C ALA A 129 -7.12 -10.21 -9.82
N ASP A 130 -6.41 -10.31 -10.94
CA ASP A 130 -6.69 -11.30 -11.99
C ASP A 130 -6.58 -12.73 -11.43
N PHE A 131 -5.51 -13.03 -10.69
CA PHE A 131 -5.38 -14.32 -10.00
C PHE A 131 -6.56 -14.62 -9.07
N VAL A 132 -6.99 -13.63 -8.26
CA VAL A 132 -8.14 -13.81 -7.35
C VAL A 132 -9.44 -14.05 -8.13
N HIS A 133 -9.63 -13.38 -9.28
CA HIS A 133 -10.81 -13.60 -10.14
C HIS A 133 -10.81 -14.99 -10.76
N ASP A 134 -9.64 -15.53 -11.11
CA ASP A 134 -9.50 -16.90 -11.63
C ASP A 134 -9.80 -17.95 -10.55
N GLU A 135 -9.31 -17.75 -9.32
CA GLU A 135 -9.55 -18.65 -8.19
C GLU A 135 -10.98 -18.56 -7.64
N LEU A 136 -11.60 -17.39 -7.73
CA LEU A 136 -12.96 -17.12 -7.23
C LEU A 136 -13.79 -16.35 -8.26
N PRO A 137 -14.32 -17.05 -9.28
CA PRO A 137 -15.14 -16.42 -10.32
C PRO A 137 -16.36 -15.69 -9.74
N GLY A 138 -16.56 -14.47 -10.19
CA GLY A 138 -17.67 -13.61 -9.76
C GLY A 138 -17.36 -12.76 -8.52
N CYS A 139 -16.20 -12.90 -7.91
CA CYS A 139 -15.78 -11.93 -6.90
C CYS A 139 -15.44 -10.58 -7.54
N ARG A 140 -15.44 -9.53 -6.72
CA ARG A 140 -15.01 -8.19 -7.12
C ARG A 140 -13.85 -7.77 -6.25
N THR A 141 -12.88 -7.12 -6.85
CA THR A 141 -11.70 -6.58 -6.15
C THR A 141 -11.55 -5.10 -6.44
N ARG A 142 -10.90 -4.38 -5.53
CA ARG A 142 -10.45 -3.01 -5.74
C ARG A 142 -9.07 -2.84 -5.14
N GLY A 143 -8.08 -2.61 -6.01
CA GLY A 143 -6.75 -2.23 -5.60
C GLY A 143 -6.70 -0.74 -5.25
N ILE A 144 -6.04 -0.40 -4.14
CA ILE A 144 -5.84 0.97 -3.66
C ILE A 144 -4.37 1.14 -3.32
N VAL A 145 -3.79 2.22 -3.80
CA VAL A 145 -2.49 2.73 -3.37
C VAL A 145 -2.76 4.04 -2.62
N ASP A 146 -1.88 4.46 -1.75
CA ASP A 146 -2.00 5.60 -0.83
C ASP A 146 -2.59 6.90 -1.41
N THR A 147 -2.62 7.04 -2.73
CA THR A 147 -3.17 8.20 -3.47
C THR A 147 -4.51 7.91 -4.16
N ALA A 148 -5.32 7.02 -3.64
CA ALA A 148 -6.60 6.66 -4.26
C ALA A 148 -7.67 7.77 -4.15
#